data_efda81f682a50e4798ab0b77496a03f0
#
_entry.id   efda81f682a50e4798ab0b77496a03f0
#
_cell.length_a   1.000
_cell.length_b   1.000
_cell.length_c   1.000
_cell.angle_alpha   90.00
_cell.angle_beta   90.00
_cell.angle_gamma   90.00
#
_symmetry.space_group_name_H-M   'P 1'
#
loop_
_entity.id
_entity.type
_entity.pdbx_description
1 polymer ?
#
loop_
_entity_poly.entity_id
_entity_poly.type
_entity_poly.pdbx_seq_one_letter_code
_entity_poly.pdbx_strand_id
1 'polypeptide(L)'
;MSTKPTPKRPWSLRRKLLLGGLIALIVLALALGLGLGLTLGGSDDNDNDSPTLTPLPSPNTTLTWTPKVGDSWQIVLSHPPAISSTPSTTPNVTIFDVDLFDTPKATIDSLHALGRKVICYFSAGSYEEWRTDAQDFKPDDLGKELDGWPGEKWVRLGSQNLRGIMKRRIEMAREKGCDGVDPDNVDGYQNDNGLSLTANDSIAFMQYLSSVTRPLNMSMGLKNAGSIISAVLPLVDFSVNEQCIQYNECSKFAAFIDAGKPVFHIEYPAGDGDLQQSVESNGFSEDTRKKFCNGEGSKGFSTVLKKMSLDGWVEYCDGRVEVTGIDSGTGGHGKPRKVR
;
A
#
# COMPACT_ATOMS: atom_id res chain seq x y z
N MET A 1 -3.33 -31.12 47.95
CA MET A 1 -1.88 -31.40 48.00
C MET A 1 -1.16 -30.23 47.37
N SER A 2 -0.55 -29.41 48.19
CA SER A 2 0.16 -28.18 47.78
C SER A 2 1.63 -28.54 47.55
N THR A 3 2.14 -28.40 46.34
CA THR A 3 3.55 -28.60 46.02
C THR A 3 4.34 -27.32 46.27
N LYS A 4 5.26 -27.35 47.23
CA LYS A 4 6.20 -26.29 47.52
C LYS A 4 7.20 -26.12 46.36
N PRO A 5 7.56 -24.89 45.95
CA PRO A 5 8.58 -24.64 44.94
C PRO A 5 9.98 -25.00 45.48
N THR A 6 10.77 -25.72 44.69
CA THR A 6 12.16 -26.03 44.98
C THR A 6 13.07 -24.79 44.89
N PRO A 7 14.02 -24.58 45.80
CA PRO A 7 14.91 -23.44 45.79
C PRO A 7 15.93 -23.53 44.63
N LYS A 8 16.07 -22.47 43.84
CA LYS A 8 17.08 -22.36 42.77
C LYS A 8 18.49 -22.33 43.39
N ARG A 9 19.37 -23.21 42.94
CA ARG A 9 20.78 -23.27 43.36
C ARG A 9 21.49 -21.97 43.02
N PRO A 10 22.24 -21.34 43.97
CA PRO A 10 22.98 -20.12 43.69
C PRO A 10 24.13 -20.37 42.71
N TRP A 11 24.34 -19.44 41.79
CA TRP A 11 25.42 -19.52 40.82
C TRP A 11 26.78 -19.54 41.47
N SER A 12 27.69 -20.40 40.98
CA SER A 12 29.05 -20.53 41.49
C SER A 12 29.84 -19.24 41.26
N LEU A 13 30.75 -18.94 42.16
CA LEU A 13 31.59 -17.74 42.13
C LEU A 13 32.32 -17.58 40.77
N ARG A 14 32.76 -18.68 40.17
CA ARG A 14 33.37 -18.69 38.82
C ARG A 14 32.43 -18.18 37.73
N ARG A 15 31.14 -18.51 37.75
CA ARG A 15 30.15 -17.98 36.77
C ARG A 15 29.90 -16.49 36.97
N LYS A 16 29.89 -16.03 38.19
CA LYS A 16 29.73 -14.58 38.49
C LYS A 16 30.96 -13.77 38.03
N LEU A 17 32.18 -14.31 38.21
CA LEU A 17 33.41 -13.68 37.75
C LEU A 17 33.53 -13.66 36.23
N LEU A 18 33.12 -14.72 35.52
CA LEU A 18 33.12 -14.78 34.06
C LEU A 18 32.11 -13.79 33.45
N LEU A 19 30.92 -13.67 34.03
CA LEU A 19 29.93 -12.70 33.56
C LEU A 19 30.35 -11.27 33.82
N GLY A 20 30.93 -10.99 34.99
CA GLY A 20 31.48 -9.67 35.35
C GLY A 20 32.66 -9.25 34.45
N GLY A 21 33.56 -10.21 34.11
CA GLY A 21 34.65 -9.98 33.18
C GLY A 21 34.17 -9.69 31.74
N LEU A 22 33.14 -10.41 31.27
CA LEU A 22 32.56 -10.18 29.93
C LEU A 22 31.91 -8.80 29.83
N ILE A 23 31.16 -8.39 30.86
CA ILE A 23 30.54 -7.06 30.91
C ILE A 23 31.60 -5.95 30.95
N ALA A 24 32.68 -6.14 31.73
CA ALA A 24 33.78 -5.16 31.78
C ALA A 24 34.50 -5.02 30.44
N LEU A 25 34.69 -6.12 29.69
CA LEU A 25 35.28 -6.09 28.34
C LEU A 25 34.38 -5.38 27.32
N ILE A 26 33.08 -5.57 27.40
CA ILE A 26 32.11 -4.88 26.52
C ILE A 26 32.10 -3.37 26.82
N VAL A 27 32.10 -2.98 28.07
CA VAL A 27 32.16 -1.55 28.46
C VAL A 27 33.50 -0.91 28.04
N LEU A 28 34.61 -1.64 28.15
CA LEU A 28 35.92 -1.16 27.71
C LEU A 28 35.99 -1.02 26.19
N ALA A 29 35.41 -1.96 25.43
CA ALA A 29 35.32 -1.89 23.96
C ALA A 29 34.46 -0.71 23.50
N LEU A 30 33.36 -0.42 24.19
CA LEU A 30 32.51 0.74 23.92
C LEU A 30 33.20 2.06 24.27
N ALA A 31 33.96 2.12 25.37
CA ALA A 31 34.71 3.30 25.76
C ALA A 31 35.88 3.60 24.81
N LEU A 32 36.57 2.57 24.31
CA LEU A 32 37.65 2.71 23.33
C LEU A 32 37.09 3.04 21.91
N GLY A 33 35.92 2.51 21.53
CA GLY A 33 35.23 2.84 20.28
C GLY A 33 34.77 4.30 20.23
N LEU A 34 34.34 4.86 21.36
CA LEU A 34 33.93 6.27 21.46
C LEU A 34 35.14 7.23 21.55
N GLY A 35 36.28 6.75 22.07
CA GLY A 35 37.50 7.56 22.22
C GLY A 35 38.33 7.73 20.94
N LEU A 36 38.23 6.79 20.00
CA LEU A 36 38.92 6.84 18.69
C LEU A 36 38.12 7.55 17.60
N GLY A 37 36.81 7.78 17.81
CA GLY A 37 35.94 8.52 16.88
C GLY A 37 36.03 10.05 16.99
N LEU A 38 36.73 10.60 18.04
CA LEU A 38 36.72 12.03 18.31
C LEU A 38 38.01 12.79 17.89
N THR A 39 38.92 12.15 17.17
CA THR A 39 40.21 12.79 16.81
C THR A 39 40.56 12.78 15.31
N LEU A 40 39.61 12.53 14.42
CA LEU A 40 39.84 12.69 12.99
C LEU A 40 38.86 13.71 12.39
N GLY A 41 39.37 14.95 12.29
CA GLY A 41 38.96 15.95 11.29
C GLY A 41 37.57 16.57 11.46
N GLY A 42 37.55 17.81 11.96
CA GLY A 42 36.41 18.69 11.76
C GLY A 42 36.19 18.99 10.30
N SER A 43 35.04 18.61 9.82
CA SER A 43 34.30 19.28 8.78
C SER A 43 32.88 19.36 9.33
N ASP A 44 32.37 20.57 9.45
CA ASP A 44 30.98 20.85 9.78
C ASP A 44 30.10 20.41 8.59
N ASP A 45 29.80 19.12 8.53
CA ASP A 45 28.75 18.62 7.63
C ASP A 45 27.54 18.33 8.50
N ASN A 46 26.63 19.30 8.52
CA ASN A 46 25.25 19.13 8.91
C ASN A 46 24.58 18.22 7.85
N ASP A 47 24.92 16.93 7.85
CA ASP A 47 24.27 15.92 7.01
C ASP A 47 22.90 15.55 7.58
N ASN A 48 21.97 16.49 7.49
CA ASN A 48 20.55 16.23 7.43
C ASN A 48 20.13 16.11 5.96
N ASP A 49 21.01 15.58 5.12
CA ASP A 49 20.76 15.30 3.72
C ASP A 49 20.11 13.92 3.56
N SER A 50 18.82 13.85 3.84
CA SER A 50 17.99 12.95 3.04
C SER A 50 18.17 13.38 1.60
N PRO A 51 18.58 12.51 0.66
CA PRO A 51 18.80 12.92 -0.72
C PRO A 51 17.51 13.57 -1.26
N THR A 52 17.61 14.86 -1.57
CA THR A 52 16.49 15.59 -2.16
C THR A 52 16.26 14.99 -3.55
N LEU A 53 15.23 14.14 -3.66
CA LEU A 53 14.86 13.51 -4.92
C LEU A 53 14.41 14.62 -5.88
N THR A 54 15.10 14.72 -7.02
CA THR A 54 14.71 15.69 -8.05
C THR A 54 13.40 15.24 -8.72
N PRO A 55 12.36 16.07 -8.78
CA PRO A 55 11.12 15.72 -9.45
C PRO A 55 11.36 15.38 -10.92
N LEU A 56 10.71 14.32 -11.39
CA LEU A 56 10.72 13.95 -12.80
C LEU A 56 9.84 14.93 -13.60
N PRO A 57 10.15 15.19 -14.91
CA PRO A 57 9.33 16.06 -15.72
C PRO A 57 7.92 15.51 -15.89
N SER A 58 6.92 16.41 -15.87
CA SER A 58 5.53 16.04 -16.12
C SER A 58 5.36 15.48 -17.54
N PRO A 59 4.55 14.42 -17.71
CA PRO A 59 4.19 13.94 -19.03
C PRO A 59 3.44 15.01 -19.86
N ASN A 60 3.71 15.05 -21.17
CA ASN A 60 3.07 16.01 -22.07
C ASN A 60 1.63 15.63 -22.50
N THR A 61 1.09 14.51 -22.00
CA THR A 61 -0.23 14.00 -22.40
C THR A 61 -1.30 14.57 -21.49
N THR A 62 -2.28 15.29 -22.06
CA THR A 62 -3.49 15.72 -21.34
C THR A 62 -4.49 14.54 -21.30
N LEU A 63 -4.90 14.16 -20.11
CA LEU A 63 -5.91 13.12 -19.90
C LEU A 63 -7.32 13.70 -20.01
N THR A 64 -8.27 12.91 -20.53
CA THR A 64 -9.69 13.30 -20.60
C THR A 64 -10.35 13.25 -19.22
N TRP A 65 -9.81 12.49 -18.30
CA TRP A 65 -10.27 12.40 -16.93
C TRP A 65 -9.11 12.22 -15.95
N THR A 66 -9.17 12.94 -14.85
CA THR A 66 -8.37 12.74 -13.65
C THR A 66 -9.26 12.90 -12.43
N PRO A 67 -9.04 12.12 -11.36
CA PRO A 67 -9.78 12.29 -10.11
C PRO A 67 -9.42 13.63 -9.46
N LYS A 68 -10.33 14.13 -8.60
CA LYS A 68 -10.21 15.44 -7.96
C LYS A 68 -10.23 15.32 -6.45
N VAL A 69 -9.61 16.25 -5.76
CA VAL A 69 -9.71 16.37 -4.31
C VAL A 69 -11.17 16.45 -3.91
N GLY A 70 -11.58 15.60 -2.98
CA GLY A 70 -12.95 15.48 -2.50
C GLY A 70 -13.84 14.50 -3.27
N ASP A 71 -13.35 13.87 -4.33
CA ASP A 71 -14.08 12.76 -4.96
C ASP A 71 -14.35 11.66 -3.95
N SER A 72 -15.58 11.17 -3.92
CA SER A 72 -15.97 10.03 -3.11
C SER A 72 -15.63 8.72 -3.81
N TRP A 73 -15.26 7.72 -3.03
CA TRP A 73 -14.80 6.48 -3.60
C TRP A 73 -15.14 5.24 -2.75
N GLN A 74 -15.02 4.08 -3.36
CA GLN A 74 -15.09 2.77 -2.74
C GLN A 74 -14.01 1.88 -3.35
N ILE A 75 -13.38 1.05 -2.52
CA ILE A 75 -12.44 0.01 -2.97
C ILE A 75 -12.97 -1.37 -2.63
N VAL A 76 -13.00 -2.26 -3.63
CA VAL A 76 -13.47 -3.64 -3.48
C VAL A 76 -12.54 -4.56 -4.28
N LEU A 77 -11.65 -5.27 -3.58
CA LEU A 77 -10.64 -6.13 -4.22
C LEU A 77 -10.85 -7.62 -3.96
N SER A 78 -11.71 -7.98 -2.99
CA SER A 78 -11.93 -9.40 -2.66
C SER A 78 -12.66 -10.17 -3.75
N HIS A 79 -13.61 -9.52 -4.40
CA HIS A 79 -14.46 -10.08 -5.47
C HIS A 79 -14.99 -8.95 -6.35
N PRO A 80 -15.42 -9.25 -7.59
CA PRO A 80 -16.08 -8.25 -8.42
C PRO A 80 -17.32 -7.64 -7.76
N PRO A 81 -17.52 -6.32 -7.84
CA PRO A 81 -18.77 -5.72 -7.41
C PRO A 81 -19.97 -6.27 -8.21
N ALA A 82 -21.00 -6.69 -7.50
CA ALA A 82 -22.27 -7.08 -8.11
C ALA A 82 -23.12 -5.83 -8.37
N ILE A 83 -22.99 -5.26 -9.56
CA ILE A 83 -23.70 -4.04 -9.97
C ILE A 83 -25.04 -4.42 -10.58
N SER A 84 -26.12 -4.09 -9.85
CA SER A 84 -27.47 -4.27 -10.36
C SER A 84 -27.86 -3.14 -11.31
N SER A 85 -28.88 -3.38 -12.15
CA SER A 85 -29.48 -2.37 -13.05
C SER A 85 -30.33 -1.31 -12.32
N THR A 86 -30.11 -1.13 -11.03
CA THR A 86 -30.76 -0.07 -10.24
C THR A 86 -30.21 1.31 -10.61
N PRO A 87 -30.94 2.41 -10.38
CA PRO A 87 -30.54 3.74 -10.80
C PRO A 87 -29.30 4.31 -10.09
N SER A 88 -28.72 3.56 -9.14
CA SER A 88 -27.55 4.00 -8.36
C SER A 88 -26.73 2.81 -7.89
N THR A 89 -25.48 3.07 -7.52
CA THR A 89 -24.59 2.14 -6.81
C THR A 89 -24.82 2.22 -5.29
N THR A 90 -24.42 1.18 -4.58
CA THR A 90 -24.25 1.21 -3.13
C THR A 90 -22.78 0.90 -2.80
N PRO A 91 -22.04 1.84 -2.22
CA PRO A 91 -22.39 3.24 -1.98
C PRO A 91 -22.57 4.07 -3.25
N ASN A 92 -23.28 5.21 -3.12
CA ASN A 92 -23.40 6.18 -4.20
C ASN A 92 -22.17 7.10 -4.25
N VAL A 93 -21.08 6.60 -4.82
CA VAL A 93 -19.78 7.29 -4.91
C VAL A 93 -19.38 7.56 -6.35
N THR A 94 -18.43 8.47 -6.54
CA THR A 94 -17.93 8.87 -7.86
C THR A 94 -17.04 7.79 -8.47
N ILE A 95 -16.20 7.14 -7.66
CA ILE A 95 -15.12 6.26 -8.11
C ILE A 95 -15.24 4.90 -7.43
N PHE A 96 -15.04 3.84 -8.22
CA PHE A 96 -14.81 2.48 -7.72
C PHE A 96 -13.38 2.06 -8.08
N ASP A 97 -12.64 1.56 -7.08
CA ASP A 97 -11.36 0.88 -7.26
C ASP A 97 -11.61 -0.63 -7.13
N VAL A 98 -11.27 -1.37 -8.17
CA VAL A 98 -11.64 -2.78 -8.32
C VAL A 98 -10.46 -3.60 -8.83
N ASP A 99 -10.44 -4.90 -8.50
CA ASP A 99 -9.40 -5.80 -9.02
C ASP A 99 -9.47 -5.91 -10.54
N LEU A 100 -8.32 -5.71 -11.19
CA LEU A 100 -8.20 -5.73 -12.65
C LEU A 100 -8.51 -7.10 -13.25
N PHE A 101 -8.02 -8.18 -12.63
CA PHE A 101 -8.15 -9.52 -13.19
C PHE A 101 -9.54 -10.07 -13.00
N ASP A 102 -10.05 -9.96 -11.79
CA ASP A 102 -11.29 -10.61 -11.38
C ASP A 102 -12.53 -9.85 -11.83
N THR A 103 -12.45 -8.51 -11.99
CA THR A 103 -13.61 -7.71 -12.41
C THR A 103 -13.87 -7.83 -13.90
N PRO A 104 -15.02 -8.38 -14.33
CA PRO A 104 -15.40 -8.46 -15.75
C PRO A 104 -15.59 -7.06 -16.36
N LYS A 105 -15.28 -6.93 -17.65
CA LYS A 105 -15.60 -5.71 -18.42
C LYS A 105 -17.06 -5.29 -18.28
N ALA A 106 -18.00 -6.24 -18.26
CA ALA A 106 -19.43 -5.95 -18.12
C ALA A 106 -19.77 -5.23 -16.79
N THR A 107 -19.05 -5.52 -15.70
CA THR A 107 -19.19 -4.80 -14.43
C THR A 107 -18.70 -3.36 -14.55
N ILE A 108 -17.57 -3.14 -15.24
CA ILE A 108 -17.02 -1.81 -15.51
C ILE A 108 -17.99 -1.01 -16.40
N ASP A 109 -18.52 -1.62 -17.46
CA ASP A 109 -19.52 -0.99 -18.33
C ASP A 109 -20.79 -0.59 -17.55
N SER A 110 -21.22 -1.44 -16.59
CA SER A 110 -22.38 -1.15 -15.74
C SER A 110 -22.12 0.02 -14.80
N LEU A 111 -20.91 0.11 -14.22
CA LEU A 111 -20.48 1.27 -13.41
C LEU A 111 -20.48 2.55 -14.25
N HIS A 112 -19.96 2.50 -15.46
CA HIS A 112 -19.97 3.64 -16.39
C HIS A 112 -21.39 4.07 -16.78
N ALA A 113 -22.30 3.11 -17.04
CA ALA A 113 -23.70 3.40 -17.31
C ALA A 113 -24.40 4.15 -16.16
N LEU A 114 -23.93 3.94 -14.93
CA LEU A 114 -24.36 4.66 -13.74
C LEU A 114 -23.57 5.96 -13.47
N GLY A 115 -22.73 6.39 -14.42
CA GLY A 115 -21.92 7.60 -14.32
C GLY A 115 -20.72 7.49 -13.37
N ARG A 116 -20.29 6.28 -13.00
CA ARG A 116 -19.13 6.06 -12.13
C ARG A 116 -17.85 5.99 -12.93
N LYS A 117 -16.74 6.32 -12.28
CA LYS A 117 -15.39 6.12 -12.78
C LYS A 117 -14.77 4.89 -12.15
N VAL A 118 -13.91 4.20 -12.90
CA VAL A 118 -13.32 2.94 -12.47
C VAL A 118 -11.81 3.03 -12.51
N ILE A 119 -11.19 2.83 -11.35
CA ILE A 119 -9.76 2.59 -11.19
C ILE A 119 -9.57 1.07 -11.10
N CYS A 120 -8.56 0.55 -11.76
CA CYS A 120 -8.28 -0.87 -11.76
C CYS A 120 -6.97 -1.16 -11.02
N TYR A 121 -7.10 -1.85 -9.89
CA TYR A 121 -6.01 -2.32 -9.05
C TYR A 121 -5.32 -3.53 -9.66
N PHE A 122 -4.01 -3.56 -9.59
CA PHE A 122 -3.19 -4.76 -9.79
C PHE A 122 -1.87 -4.64 -9.05
N SER A 123 -1.32 -5.75 -8.56
CA SER A 123 0.03 -5.72 -8.01
C SER A 123 1.05 -5.48 -9.12
N ALA A 124 1.84 -4.41 -9.03
CA ALA A 124 2.88 -4.08 -9.99
C ALA A 124 4.27 -4.49 -9.50
N GLY A 125 4.50 -4.40 -8.21
CA GLY A 125 5.79 -4.69 -7.57
C GLY A 125 5.86 -6.06 -6.91
N SER A 126 4.81 -6.88 -7.00
CA SER A 126 4.85 -8.28 -6.57
C SER A 126 4.29 -9.25 -7.61
N TYR A 127 4.77 -10.47 -7.51
CA TYR A 127 4.25 -11.66 -8.15
C TYR A 127 3.14 -12.24 -7.27
N GLU A 128 2.04 -12.67 -7.88
CA GLU A 128 0.91 -13.33 -7.23
C GLU A 128 0.70 -14.69 -7.90
N GLU A 129 0.87 -15.81 -7.18
CA GLU A 129 0.87 -17.17 -7.76
C GLU A 129 -0.46 -17.58 -8.42
N TRP A 130 -1.55 -16.91 -8.06
CA TRP A 130 -2.91 -17.22 -8.54
C TRP A 130 -3.31 -16.44 -9.79
N ARG A 131 -2.52 -15.46 -10.23
CA ARG A 131 -2.85 -14.68 -11.43
C ARG A 131 -2.63 -15.48 -12.71
N THR A 132 -3.47 -15.22 -13.69
CA THR A 132 -3.42 -15.95 -14.97
C THR A 132 -2.11 -15.77 -15.74
N ASP A 133 -1.37 -14.70 -15.46
CA ASP A 133 -0.06 -14.39 -16.05
C ASP A 133 1.13 -14.76 -15.15
N ALA A 134 0.89 -15.48 -14.03
CA ALA A 134 1.94 -15.87 -13.08
C ALA A 134 3.09 -16.65 -13.75
N GLN A 135 2.77 -17.50 -14.72
CA GLN A 135 3.75 -18.29 -15.47
C GLN A 135 4.70 -17.46 -16.37
N ASP A 136 4.38 -16.20 -16.62
CA ASP A 136 5.19 -15.30 -17.44
C ASP A 136 6.35 -14.70 -16.66
N PHE A 137 6.31 -14.74 -15.33
CA PHE A 137 7.39 -14.25 -14.47
C PHE A 137 8.58 -15.20 -14.48
N LYS A 138 9.78 -14.64 -14.62
CA LYS A 138 11.01 -15.42 -14.57
C LYS A 138 11.44 -15.65 -13.11
N PRO A 139 11.89 -16.87 -12.76
CA PRO A 139 12.36 -17.15 -11.40
C PRO A 139 13.44 -16.18 -10.89
N ASP A 140 14.34 -15.73 -11.77
CA ASP A 140 15.44 -14.82 -11.43
C ASP A 140 14.96 -13.38 -11.11
N ASP A 141 13.73 -13.06 -11.46
CA ASP A 141 13.10 -11.78 -11.14
C ASP A 141 12.34 -11.81 -9.81
N LEU A 142 12.18 -13.00 -9.19
CA LEU A 142 11.44 -13.16 -7.95
C LEU A 142 12.35 -13.01 -6.73
N GLY A 143 11.91 -12.20 -5.78
CA GLY A 143 12.55 -12.00 -4.49
C GLY A 143 11.94 -12.84 -3.37
N LYS A 144 12.02 -12.32 -2.15
CA LYS A 144 11.39 -12.92 -0.97
C LYS A 144 9.86 -12.81 -1.05
N GLU A 145 9.21 -13.71 -0.33
CA GLU A 145 7.76 -13.64 -0.09
C GLU A 145 7.40 -12.36 0.68
N LEU A 146 6.28 -11.76 0.36
CA LEU A 146 5.75 -10.60 1.09
C LEU A 146 5.31 -11.05 2.48
N ASP A 147 5.76 -10.34 3.52
CA ASP A 147 5.37 -10.67 4.89
C ASP A 147 3.85 -10.51 5.07
N GLY A 148 3.23 -11.58 5.60
CA GLY A 148 1.77 -11.64 5.75
C GLY A 148 0.98 -12.03 4.50
N TRP A 149 1.63 -12.23 3.33
CA TRP A 149 0.98 -12.50 2.05
C TRP A 149 1.49 -13.78 1.39
N PRO A 150 1.11 -14.98 1.87
CA PRO A 150 1.54 -16.24 1.30
C PRO A 150 1.19 -16.37 -0.18
N GLY A 151 2.20 -16.75 -1.01
CA GLY A 151 2.03 -16.85 -2.45
C GLY A 151 2.34 -15.57 -3.23
N GLU A 152 2.68 -14.47 -2.52
CA GLU A 152 3.19 -13.25 -3.14
C GLU A 152 4.70 -13.10 -2.94
N LYS A 153 5.41 -12.60 -3.95
CA LYS A 153 6.85 -12.37 -3.89
C LYS A 153 7.19 -11.02 -4.49
N TRP A 154 8.10 -10.30 -3.85
CA TRP A 154 8.69 -9.09 -4.44
C TRP A 154 9.30 -9.39 -5.80
N VAL A 155 9.29 -8.40 -6.70
CA VAL A 155 9.84 -8.58 -8.05
C VAL A 155 10.90 -7.53 -8.38
N ARG A 156 11.83 -7.89 -9.26
CA ARG A 156 12.90 -7.02 -9.75
C ARG A 156 12.37 -5.93 -10.68
N LEU A 157 12.15 -4.71 -10.16
CA LEU A 157 11.48 -3.60 -10.86
C LEU A 157 12.20 -3.17 -12.15
N GLY A 158 13.51 -3.38 -12.23
CA GLY A 158 14.32 -3.09 -13.43
C GLY A 158 14.23 -4.14 -14.55
N SER A 159 13.61 -5.31 -14.30
CA SER A 159 13.53 -6.40 -15.29
C SER A 159 12.71 -6.02 -16.51
N GLN A 160 13.24 -6.30 -17.71
CA GLN A 160 12.49 -6.13 -18.95
C GLN A 160 11.33 -7.10 -19.08
N ASN A 161 11.45 -8.30 -18.48
CA ASN A 161 10.36 -9.28 -18.42
C ASN A 161 9.18 -8.71 -17.59
N LEU A 162 9.47 -8.22 -16.38
CA LEU A 162 8.45 -7.58 -15.53
C LEU A 162 7.78 -6.41 -16.25
N ARG A 163 8.57 -5.52 -16.85
CA ARG A 163 8.03 -4.37 -17.60
C ARG A 163 7.11 -4.80 -18.73
N GLY A 164 7.45 -5.89 -19.44
CA GLY A 164 6.58 -6.49 -20.45
C GLY A 164 5.26 -7.02 -19.90
N ILE A 165 5.29 -7.65 -18.71
CA ILE A 165 4.08 -8.12 -18.00
C ILE A 165 3.21 -6.91 -17.62
N MET A 166 3.78 -5.90 -16.99
CA MET A 166 3.05 -4.69 -16.56
C MET A 166 2.44 -3.93 -17.73
N LYS A 167 3.13 -3.87 -18.88
CA LYS A 167 2.56 -3.30 -20.08
C LYS A 167 1.27 -4.03 -20.48
N ARG A 168 1.26 -5.37 -20.48
CA ARG A 168 0.06 -6.17 -20.81
C ARG A 168 -1.06 -5.97 -19.77
N ARG A 169 -0.73 -5.85 -18.47
CA ARG A 169 -1.72 -5.54 -17.42
C ARG A 169 -2.37 -4.16 -17.64
N ILE A 170 -1.58 -3.16 -17.99
CA ILE A 170 -2.09 -1.80 -18.29
C ILE A 170 -2.93 -1.81 -19.58
N GLU A 171 -2.51 -2.54 -20.61
CA GLU A 171 -3.29 -2.72 -21.85
C GLU A 171 -4.62 -3.43 -21.55
N MET A 172 -4.62 -4.48 -20.71
CA MET A 172 -5.85 -5.15 -20.25
C MET A 172 -6.77 -4.18 -19.49
N ALA A 173 -6.24 -3.30 -18.64
CA ALA A 173 -7.04 -2.27 -17.97
C ALA A 173 -7.75 -1.37 -18.99
N ARG A 174 -7.02 -0.92 -20.02
CA ARG A 174 -7.61 -0.12 -21.10
C ARG A 174 -8.68 -0.88 -21.88
N GLU A 175 -8.45 -2.14 -22.22
CA GLU A 175 -9.40 -2.99 -22.94
C GLU A 175 -10.67 -3.25 -22.11
N LYS A 176 -10.54 -3.40 -20.80
CA LYS A 176 -11.68 -3.53 -19.89
C LYS A 176 -12.44 -2.20 -19.70
N GLY A 177 -11.82 -1.06 -20.04
CA GLY A 177 -12.45 0.25 -19.96
C GLY A 177 -12.13 1.02 -18.68
N CYS A 178 -11.08 0.63 -17.92
CA CYS A 178 -10.69 1.39 -16.73
C CYS A 178 -10.35 2.85 -17.09
N ASP A 179 -10.74 3.79 -16.22
CA ASP A 179 -10.42 5.22 -16.35
C ASP A 179 -9.04 5.54 -15.74
N GLY A 180 -8.59 4.69 -14.83
CA GLY A 180 -7.29 4.80 -14.18
C GLY A 180 -6.77 3.45 -13.70
N VAL A 181 -5.53 3.44 -13.22
CA VAL A 181 -4.89 2.26 -12.62
C VAL A 181 -4.29 2.58 -11.26
N ASP A 182 -4.40 1.61 -10.34
CA ASP A 182 -3.75 1.60 -9.02
C ASP A 182 -2.70 0.48 -8.97
N PRO A 183 -1.43 0.78 -9.38
CA PRO A 183 -0.34 -0.19 -9.37
C PRO A 183 0.24 -0.34 -7.96
N ASP A 184 0.00 -1.47 -7.32
CA ASP A 184 0.41 -1.75 -5.95
C ASP A 184 1.83 -2.33 -5.82
N ASN A 185 2.32 -2.37 -4.57
CA ASN A 185 3.60 -2.96 -4.16
C ASN A 185 4.83 -2.31 -4.81
N VAL A 186 4.73 -1.03 -5.16
CA VAL A 186 5.85 -0.27 -5.74
C VAL A 186 6.87 0.17 -4.69
N ASP A 187 6.62 -0.09 -3.42
CA ASP A 187 7.40 0.29 -2.24
C ASP A 187 8.33 -0.83 -1.72
N GLY A 188 8.61 -1.84 -2.53
CA GLY A 188 9.47 -2.97 -2.16
C GLY A 188 10.82 -2.57 -1.56
N TYR A 189 11.34 -1.38 -1.89
CA TYR A 189 12.60 -0.85 -1.34
C TYR A 189 12.54 -0.56 0.19
N GLN A 190 11.35 -0.47 0.76
CA GLN A 190 11.16 -0.28 2.21
C GLN A 190 11.02 -1.61 2.96
N ASN A 191 11.04 -2.73 2.24
CA ASN A 191 10.74 -4.06 2.74
C ASN A 191 11.94 -5.01 2.57
N ASP A 192 11.96 -6.12 3.30
CA ASP A 192 12.93 -7.20 3.11
C ASP A 192 12.61 -7.98 1.82
N ASN A 193 12.89 -7.37 0.68
CA ASN A 193 12.50 -7.86 -0.64
C ASN A 193 13.43 -8.94 -1.22
N GLY A 194 14.65 -9.14 -0.68
CA GLY A 194 15.63 -10.11 -1.19
C GLY A 194 16.28 -9.74 -2.52
N LEU A 195 15.98 -8.58 -3.10
CA LEU A 195 16.47 -8.12 -4.42
C LEU A 195 17.32 -6.85 -4.32
N SER A 196 17.54 -6.35 -3.12
CA SER A 196 18.25 -5.10 -2.85
C SER A 196 17.63 -3.90 -3.61
N LEU A 197 16.29 -3.85 -3.69
CA LEU A 197 15.58 -2.74 -4.33
C LEU A 197 15.87 -1.43 -3.59
N THR A 198 16.01 -0.36 -4.36
CA THR A 198 16.21 1.00 -3.87
C THR A 198 15.05 1.92 -4.23
N ALA A 199 14.94 3.08 -3.59
CA ALA A 199 13.96 4.09 -3.96
C ALA A 199 14.08 4.51 -5.44
N ASN A 200 15.31 4.55 -5.99
CA ASN A 200 15.54 4.86 -7.39
C ASN A 200 14.98 3.79 -8.34
N ASP A 201 14.98 2.52 -7.95
CA ASP A 201 14.34 1.46 -8.74
C ASP A 201 12.84 1.70 -8.84
N SER A 202 12.20 2.05 -7.72
CA SER A 202 10.77 2.38 -7.67
C SER A 202 10.45 3.64 -8.46
N ILE A 203 11.26 4.70 -8.36
CA ILE A 203 11.08 5.92 -9.15
C ILE A 203 11.17 5.62 -10.65
N ALA A 204 12.20 4.88 -11.09
CA ALA A 204 12.36 4.48 -12.49
C ALA A 204 11.22 3.56 -12.97
N PHE A 205 10.68 2.73 -12.07
CA PHE A 205 9.53 1.89 -12.37
C PHE A 205 8.25 2.69 -12.52
N MET A 206 7.97 3.64 -11.61
CA MET A 206 6.83 4.56 -11.73
C MET A 206 6.91 5.40 -13.01
N GLN A 207 8.11 5.84 -13.41
CA GLN A 207 8.31 6.54 -14.68
C GLN A 207 7.93 5.64 -15.87
N TYR A 208 8.35 4.37 -15.84
CA TYR A 208 7.99 3.39 -16.86
C TYR A 208 6.47 3.18 -16.92
N LEU A 209 5.81 2.90 -15.77
CA LEU A 209 4.36 2.69 -15.71
C LEU A 209 3.59 3.90 -16.25
N SER A 210 4.00 5.12 -15.88
CA SER A 210 3.42 6.35 -16.40
C SER A 210 3.57 6.48 -17.92
N SER A 211 4.73 6.10 -18.46
CA SER A 211 5.00 6.15 -19.90
C SER A 211 4.13 5.19 -20.73
N VAL A 212 3.63 4.12 -20.11
CA VAL A 212 2.69 3.17 -20.73
C VAL A 212 1.24 3.58 -20.52
N THR A 213 0.89 4.03 -19.32
CA THR A 213 -0.50 4.33 -18.93
C THR A 213 -1.06 5.57 -19.63
N ARG A 214 -0.29 6.65 -19.66
CA ARG A 214 -0.76 7.94 -20.18
C ARG A 214 -1.11 7.94 -21.66
N PRO A 215 -0.35 7.31 -22.57
CA PRO A 215 -0.75 7.22 -23.97
C PRO A 215 -2.07 6.50 -24.20
N LEU A 216 -2.49 5.66 -23.25
CA LEU A 216 -3.78 4.96 -23.25
C LEU A 216 -4.91 5.81 -22.64
N ASN A 217 -4.65 7.07 -22.29
CA ASN A 217 -5.61 8.01 -21.71
C ASN A 217 -6.22 7.49 -20.40
N MET A 218 -5.40 6.93 -19.51
CA MET A 218 -5.76 6.52 -18.16
C MET A 218 -4.98 7.29 -17.13
N SER A 219 -5.62 7.64 -16.01
CA SER A 219 -4.97 8.18 -14.81
C SER A 219 -4.14 7.09 -14.12
N MET A 220 -3.09 7.49 -13.40
CA MET A 220 -2.26 6.57 -12.64
C MET A 220 -2.10 7.02 -11.19
N GLY A 221 -2.29 6.10 -10.25
CA GLY A 221 -2.07 6.29 -8.83
C GLY A 221 -0.64 6.01 -8.38
N LEU A 222 -0.31 6.51 -7.19
CA LEU A 222 0.79 6.03 -6.37
C LEU A 222 0.20 5.31 -5.16
N LYS A 223 0.43 4.01 -5.06
CA LYS A 223 0.05 3.25 -3.87
C LYS A 223 1.15 3.36 -2.81
N ASN A 224 0.79 3.83 -1.61
CA ASN A 224 1.73 3.99 -0.50
C ASN A 224 3.03 4.74 -0.89
N ALA A 225 4.22 4.18 -0.63
CA ALA A 225 5.54 4.67 -1.09
C ALA A 225 5.83 6.16 -0.78
N GLY A 226 5.44 6.64 0.41
CA GLY A 226 5.47 8.05 0.80
C GLY A 226 6.83 8.75 0.63
N SER A 227 7.95 8.03 0.72
CA SER A 227 9.30 8.62 0.62
C SER A 227 9.72 9.00 -0.80
N ILE A 228 9.03 8.52 -1.86
CA ILE A 228 9.34 8.89 -3.24
C ILE A 228 8.35 9.90 -3.83
N ILE A 229 7.37 10.38 -3.07
CA ILE A 229 6.33 11.30 -3.56
C ILE A 229 6.94 12.51 -4.25
N SER A 230 7.93 13.17 -3.66
CA SER A 230 8.55 14.36 -4.21
C SER A 230 9.10 14.15 -5.64
N ALA A 231 9.61 12.95 -5.94
CA ALA A 231 10.15 12.62 -7.26
C ALA A 231 9.05 12.27 -8.26
N VAL A 232 8.02 11.51 -7.84
CA VAL A 232 7.04 10.92 -8.77
C VAL A 232 5.73 11.71 -8.88
N LEU A 233 5.51 12.70 -8.01
CA LEU A 233 4.29 13.51 -7.99
C LEU A 233 3.91 14.08 -9.38
N PRO A 234 4.84 14.51 -10.26
CA PRO A 234 4.49 14.95 -11.60
C PRO A 234 3.98 13.83 -12.53
N LEU A 235 4.26 12.56 -12.21
CA LEU A 235 3.94 11.41 -13.05
C LEU A 235 2.57 10.80 -12.74
N VAL A 236 2.03 11.05 -11.55
CA VAL A 236 0.84 10.41 -11.00
C VAL A 236 -0.28 11.41 -10.82
N ASP A 237 -1.52 10.96 -10.83
CA ASP A 237 -2.71 11.80 -10.80
C ASP A 237 -3.44 11.76 -9.46
N PHE A 238 -3.17 10.74 -8.64
CA PHE A 238 -3.74 10.53 -7.31
C PHE A 238 -2.80 9.66 -6.47
N SER A 239 -3.10 9.53 -5.18
CA SER A 239 -2.50 8.52 -4.31
C SER A 239 -3.58 7.60 -3.77
N VAL A 240 -3.27 6.31 -3.61
CA VAL A 240 -4.00 5.39 -2.73
C VAL A 240 -3.09 5.06 -1.57
N ASN A 241 -3.50 5.45 -0.36
CA ASN A 241 -2.69 5.27 0.84
C ASN A 241 -3.43 4.45 1.88
N GLU A 242 -2.72 3.55 2.54
CA GLU A 242 -3.23 2.73 3.63
C GLU A 242 -2.55 3.11 4.94
N GLN A 243 -3.35 3.27 6.00
CA GLN A 243 -2.91 3.35 7.40
C GLN A 243 -1.97 4.52 7.75
N CYS A 244 -1.99 5.63 7.01
CA CYS A 244 -1.09 6.73 7.33
C CYS A 244 -1.35 7.37 8.69
N ILE A 245 -2.58 7.29 9.22
CA ILE A 245 -2.90 7.76 10.58
C ILE A 245 -2.35 6.77 11.60
N GLN A 246 -2.52 5.47 11.35
CA GLN A 246 -1.99 4.44 12.23
C GLN A 246 -0.46 4.55 12.39
N TYR A 247 0.25 4.84 11.30
CA TYR A 247 1.72 4.95 11.29
C TYR A 247 2.23 6.40 11.44
N ASN A 248 1.34 7.37 11.64
CA ASN A 248 1.68 8.78 11.82
C ASN A 248 2.53 9.36 10.66
N GLU A 249 2.12 9.08 9.42
CA GLU A 249 2.86 9.51 8.24
C GLU A 249 2.02 10.25 7.18
N CYS A 250 0.77 10.62 7.49
CA CYS A 250 -0.12 11.29 6.54
C CYS A 250 0.45 12.60 5.98
N SER A 251 1.29 13.29 6.76
CA SER A 251 1.95 14.54 6.32
C SER A 251 2.77 14.36 5.05
N LYS A 252 3.32 13.16 4.78
CA LYS A 252 4.03 12.86 3.52
C LYS A 252 3.12 12.98 2.30
N PHE A 253 1.84 12.58 2.45
CA PHE A 253 0.86 12.56 1.37
C PHE A 253 0.15 13.91 1.16
N ALA A 254 0.29 14.86 2.09
CA ALA A 254 -0.28 16.20 1.96
C ALA A 254 0.18 16.91 0.67
N ALA A 255 1.38 16.59 0.17
CA ALA A 255 1.89 17.11 -1.10
C ALA A 255 0.97 16.84 -2.31
N PHE A 256 0.17 15.77 -2.28
CA PHE A 256 -0.84 15.52 -3.31
C PHE A 256 -1.95 16.57 -3.25
N ILE A 257 -2.47 16.85 -2.05
CA ILE A 257 -3.53 17.85 -1.85
C ILE A 257 -3.03 19.23 -2.27
N ASP A 258 -1.80 19.59 -1.91
CA ASP A 258 -1.17 20.87 -2.30
C ASP A 258 -1.01 20.98 -3.82
N ALA A 259 -0.82 19.86 -4.52
CA ALA A 259 -0.78 19.77 -5.97
C ALA A 259 -2.17 19.68 -6.64
N GLY A 260 -3.26 19.75 -5.87
CA GLY A 260 -4.64 19.59 -6.36
C GLY A 260 -5.01 18.17 -6.77
N LYS A 261 -4.26 17.16 -6.28
CA LYS A 261 -4.47 15.73 -6.54
C LYS A 261 -5.06 15.04 -5.32
N PRO A 262 -6.03 14.13 -5.48
CA PRO A 262 -6.65 13.47 -4.34
C PRO A 262 -5.73 12.42 -3.70
N VAL A 263 -5.96 12.22 -2.40
CA VAL A 263 -5.48 11.07 -1.66
C VAL A 263 -6.70 10.22 -1.28
N PHE A 264 -6.82 9.06 -1.90
CA PHE A 264 -7.78 8.02 -1.55
C PHE A 264 -7.18 7.23 -0.39
N HIS A 265 -7.72 7.45 0.79
CA HIS A 265 -7.10 7.01 2.04
C HIS A 265 -7.93 5.93 2.71
N ILE A 266 -7.26 4.86 3.13
CA ILE A 266 -7.86 3.70 3.78
C ILE A 266 -7.28 3.55 5.18
N GLU A 267 -8.14 3.36 6.17
CA GLU A 267 -7.73 2.93 7.51
C GLU A 267 -8.42 1.62 7.89
N TYR A 268 -7.73 0.82 8.69
CA TYR A 268 -8.21 -0.48 9.18
C TYR A 268 -8.31 -0.48 10.71
N PRO A 269 -9.34 0.16 11.32
CA PRO A 269 -9.41 0.34 12.77
C PRO A 269 -9.54 -0.95 13.56
N ALA A 270 -10.08 -2.02 12.96
CA ALA A 270 -10.19 -3.33 13.58
C ALA A 270 -8.84 -4.08 13.58
N GLY A 271 -7.83 -3.59 12.82
CA GLY A 271 -6.59 -4.32 12.60
C GLY A 271 -6.84 -5.65 11.91
N ASP A 272 -5.92 -6.57 12.14
CA ASP A 272 -5.90 -7.89 11.50
C ASP A 272 -6.69 -8.96 12.28
N GLY A 273 -7.40 -8.61 13.34
CA GLY A 273 -8.00 -9.58 14.26
C GLY A 273 -9.47 -9.91 14.02
N ASP A 274 -9.99 -10.89 14.80
CA ASP A 274 -11.36 -11.42 14.76
C ASP A 274 -12.49 -10.40 15.09
N LEU A 275 -12.14 -9.17 15.39
CA LEU A 275 -13.09 -8.08 15.64
C LEU A 275 -13.90 -7.67 14.40
N GLN A 276 -13.54 -8.20 13.23
CA GLN A 276 -14.19 -7.90 11.97
C GLN A 276 -15.70 -8.22 11.93
N GLN A 277 -16.13 -9.30 12.62
CA GLN A 277 -17.53 -9.71 12.58
C GLN A 277 -18.49 -8.79 13.37
N SER A 278 -18.02 -8.14 14.43
CA SER A 278 -18.87 -7.27 15.25
C SER A 278 -19.12 -5.89 14.66
N VAL A 279 -18.35 -5.49 13.65
CA VAL A 279 -18.40 -4.15 13.02
C VAL A 279 -19.38 -4.10 11.84
N GLU A 280 -19.84 -5.27 11.34
CA GLU A 280 -20.56 -5.35 10.06
C GLU A 280 -21.89 -4.60 10.01
N SER A 281 -22.63 -4.49 11.13
CA SER A 281 -23.97 -3.92 11.13
C SER A 281 -24.04 -2.47 11.65
N ASN A 282 -23.14 -2.06 12.52
CA ASN A 282 -23.24 -0.78 13.24
C ASN A 282 -22.07 0.19 13.02
N GLY A 283 -21.04 -0.24 12.27
CA GLY A 283 -19.81 0.54 12.11
C GLY A 283 -18.97 0.64 13.39
N PHE A 284 -17.95 1.46 13.34
CA PHE A 284 -17.06 1.74 14.47
C PHE A 284 -17.69 2.75 15.43
N SER A 285 -17.19 2.79 16.67
CA SER A 285 -17.57 3.83 17.61
C SER A 285 -17.21 5.23 17.08
N GLU A 286 -17.95 6.26 17.54
CA GLU A 286 -17.68 7.64 17.16
C GLU A 286 -16.23 8.06 17.47
N ASP A 287 -15.69 7.61 18.61
CA ASP A 287 -14.32 7.92 19.02
C ASP A 287 -13.30 7.25 18.07
N THR A 288 -13.53 5.98 17.69
CA THR A 288 -12.69 5.28 16.70
C THR A 288 -12.75 6.00 15.36
N ARG A 289 -13.94 6.32 14.87
CA ARG A 289 -14.13 7.05 13.62
C ARG A 289 -13.44 8.42 13.65
N LYS A 290 -13.62 9.19 14.71
CA LYS A 290 -12.93 10.49 14.88
C LYS A 290 -11.41 10.34 14.83
N LYS A 291 -10.87 9.32 15.49
CA LYS A 291 -9.42 9.04 15.48
C LYS A 291 -8.89 8.80 14.08
N PHE A 292 -9.57 7.97 13.30
CA PHE A 292 -9.09 7.53 11.97
C PHE A 292 -9.58 8.41 10.82
N CYS A 293 -10.40 9.41 11.07
CA CYS A 293 -10.85 10.37 10.06
C CYS A 293 -10.24 11.76 10.21
N ASN A 294 -9.61 12.07 11.35
CA ASN A 294 -9.09 13.42 11.64
C ASN A 294 -7.63 13.37 12.11
N GLY A 295 -6.84 12.45 11.58
CA GLY A 295 -5.42 12.36 11.89
C GLY A 295 -4.64 13.58 11.39
N GLU A 296 -3.54 13.89 12.09
CA GLU A 296 -2.65 14.96 11.68
C GLU A 296 -2.12 14.72 10.25
N GLY A 297 -2.17 15.75 9.41
CA GLY A 297 -1.73 15.69 8.02
C GLY A 297 -2.73 15.08 7.02
N SER A 298 -3.90 14.56 7.47
CA SER A 298 -4.89 13.92 6.57
C SER A 298 -5.96 14.88 6.04
N LYS A 299 -5.81 16.18 6.25
CA LYS A 299 -6.79 17.16 5.80
C LYS A 299 -6.98 17.13 4.27
N GLY A 300 -8.21 16.98 3.82
CA GLY A 300 -8.56 16.91 2.40
C GLY A 300 -8.46 15.53 1.79
N PHE A 301 -8.08 14.50 2.56
CA PHE A 301 -8.08 13.12 2.09
C PHE A 301 -9.51 12.58 1.96
N SER A 302 -9.74 11.73 0.98
CA SER A 302 -10.98 10.96 0.84
C SER A 302 -10.84 9.67 1.66
N THR A 303 -11.05 9.77 2.98
CA THR A 303 -10.83 8.66 3.92
C THR A 303 -12.03 7.73 3.97
N VAL A 304 -11.75 6.42 3.90
CA VAL A 304 -12.68 5.33 4.14
C VAL A 304 -12.12 4.38 5.20
N LEU A 305 -13.00 3.86 6.05
CA LEU A 305 -12.66 2.82 7.01
C LEU A 305 -13.06 1.48 6.41
N LYS A 306 -12.15 0.54 6.38
CA LYS A 306 -12.32 -0.75 5.72
C LYS A 306 -11.94 -1.91 6.65
N LYS A 307 -12.28 -3.11 6.21
CA LYS A 307 -11.70 -4.36 6.68
C LYS A 307 -10.48 -4.69 5.82
N MET A 308 -9.51 -5.37 6.39
CA MET A 308 -8.31 -5.81 5.64
C MET A 308 -8.64 -6.70 4.42
N SER A 309 -9.80 -7.35 4.42
CA SER A 309 -10.28 -8.14 3.29
C SER A 309 -10.60 -7.31 2.05
N LEU A 310 -10.73 -5.98 2.18
CA LEU A 310 -11.19 -5.08 1.11
C LEU A 310 -12.43 -5.62 0.38
N ASP A 311 -13.38 -6.17 1.17
CA ASP A 311 -14.68 -6.61 0.71
C ASP A 311 -15.61 -5.43 0.41
N GLY A 312 -16.90 -5.70 0.13
CA GLY A 312 -17.87 -4.67 -0.17
C GLY A 312 -18.23 -3.73 0.99
N TRP A 313 -17.86 -4.07 2.24
CA TRP A 313 -18.17 -3.24 3.40
C TRP A 313 -17.29 -1.98 3.44
N VAL A 314 -17.88 -0.85 3.82
CA VAL A 314 -17.20 0.43 4.00
C VAL A 314 -17.92 1.28 5.04
N GLU A 315 -17.16 2.02 5.86
CA GLU A 315 -17.66 3.11 6.68
C GLU A 315 -17.00 4.43 6.28
N TYR A 316 -17.81 5.45 6.11
CA TYR A 316 -17.35 6.80 5.81
C TYR A 316 -17.17 7.64 7.07
N CYS A 317 -16.40 8.71 6.95
CA CYS A 317 -16.12 9.60 8.09
C CYS A 317 -17.36 10.33 8.63
N ASP A 318 -18.45 10.39 7.87
CA ASP A 318 -19.76 10.90 8.32
C ASP A 318 -20.57 9.86 9.09
N GLY A 319 -20.07 8.65 9.25
CA GLY A 319 -20.68 7.55 9.98
C GLY A 319 -21.61 6.67 9.15
N ARG A 320 -21.76 6.92 7.86
CA ARG A 320 -22.52 6.04 6.98
C ARG A 320 -21.77 4.72 6.80
N VAL A 321 -22.45 3.62 7.08
CA VAL A 321 -21.99 2.26 6.80
C VAL A 321 -22.76 1.75 5.59
N GLU A 322 -22.04 1.32 4.57
CA GLU A 322 -22.62 0.80 3.34
C GLU A 322 -21.93 -0.49 2.90
N VAL A 323 -22.61 -1.29 2.11
CA VAL A 323 -22.08 -2.56 1.61
C VAL A 323 -22.34 -2.65 0.11
N THR A 324 -21.27 -2.68 -0.67
CA THR A 324 -21.34 -3.07 -2.07
C THR A 324 -21.61 -4.57 -2.17
N GLY A 325 -22.64 -4.98 -2.89
CA GLY A 325 -22.81 -6.38 -3.22
C GLY A 325 -21.58 -6.91 -3.97
N ILE A 326 -21.20 -8.15 -3.71
CA ILE A 326 -20.08 -8.81 -4.41
C ILE A 326 -20.56 -10.07 -5.09
N ASP A 327 -19.99 -10.38 -6.26
CA ASP A 327 -20.26 -11.61 -7.00
C ASP A 327 -19.26 -12.70 -6.56
N SER A 328 -19.67 -13.56 -5.65
CA SER A 328 -18.87 -14.69 -5.16
C SER A 328 -18.88 -15.91 -6.09
N GLY A 329 -19.63 -15.87 -7.20
CA GLY A 329 -19.81 -16.99 -8.14
C GLY A 329 -18.83 -17.02 -9.31
N THR A 330 -18.15 -15.92 -9.60
CA THR A 330 -17.19 -15.80 -10.70
C THR A 330 -15.80 -15.49 -10.18
N GLY A 331 -14.98 -16.55 -9.99
CA GLY A 331 -13.52 -16.44 -10.08
C GLY A 331 -12.80 -15.56 -9.07
N GLY A 332 -13.29 -15.40 -7.87
CA GLY A 332 -12.49 -14.81 -6.79
C GLY A 332 -11.30 -15.71 -6.47
N HIS A 333 -10.19 -15.53 -7.15
CA HIS A 333 -8.91 -16.17 -6.78
C HIS A 333 -8.20 -15.45 -5.64
N GLY A 334 -8.82 -14.40 -5.10
CA GLY A 334 -8.38 -13.83 -3.86
C GLY A 334 -8.52 -14.86 -2.75
N LYS A 335 -7.45 -15.65 -2.47
CA LYS A 335 -7.41 -16.37 -1.20
C LYS A 335 -7.71 -15.34 -0.12
N PRO A 336 -8.59 -15.66 0.87
CA PRO A 336 -8.76 -14.77 2.00
C PRO A 336 -7.37 -14.49 2.55
N ARG A 337 -7.00 -13.22 2.57
CA ARG A 337 -5.77 -12.76 3.21
C ARG A 337 -5.77 -13.38 4.60
N LYS A 338 -4.88 -14.33 4.87
CA LYS A 338 -4.66 -14.83 6.23
C LYS A 338 -4.01 -13.69 6.97
N VAL A 339 -4.83 -12.98 7.66
CA VAL A 339 -4.42 -12.03 8.66
C VAL A 339 -3.78 -12.81 9.80
N ARG A 340 -2.59 -12.42 10.22
CA ARG A 340 -1.91 -12.95 11.41
C ARG A 340 -2.53 -12.42 12.67
#